data_5ada142ccfa440d4fea6e87a0bd7cd23
#
_entry.id   5ada142ccfa440d4fea6e87a0bd7cd23
#
_cell.length_a   1.000
_cell.length_b   1.000
_cell.length_c   1.000
_cell.angle_alpha   90.00
_cell.angle_beta   90.00
_cell.angle_gamma   90.00
#
_symmetry.space_group_name_H-M   'P 1'
#
loop_
_entity.id
_entity.type
_entity.pdbx_description
1 polymer ?
#
loop_
_entity_poly.entity_id
_entity_poly.type
_entity_poly.pdbx_seq_one_letter_code
_entity_poly.pdbx_strand_id
1 'polypeptide(L)'
;MKLLKIAGFFLTLSVTLICNAQTAKTKNVKTSAEAPFEYVIEQFADIKVLRYQIPGWEKLTLKEQKLVYYLTQAGYSGRDIGWDQHYKNNLKIRKALENIYVNYKGDKKSNDWKNFEIYIKRVWFASGIHHHYSNDKIKPAFSEAYFSGLMKATKTSLSPTIVAVLFNDSDAKKVNLDESKGLLEGSAINFYDKGISAKEVEDFYAKKTSPDAKRPYSFGLNSKLVRNSKGQLVEKVWKSGGMYGTAIDKIVYWLEKAKMVAENK
;
A
#
# COMPACT_ATOMS: atom_id res chain seq x y z
N MET A 1 57.62 71.53 -16.56
CA MET A 1 57.47 72.41 -17.71
C MET A 1 56.01 72.39 -18.14
N LYS A 2 55.36 73.56 -18.19
CA LYS A 2 54.03 73.90 -18.73
C LYS A 2 52.80 73.26 -18.00
N LEU A 3 52.32 74.03 -17.09
CA LEU A 3 51.05 74.76 -16.90
C LEU A 3 50.10 74.67 -18.13
N LEU A 4 48.87 74.29 -17.88
CA LEU A 4 47.76 74.98 -18.50
C LEU A 4 46.54 75.00 -17.54
N LYS A 5 46.13 76.15 -17.12
CA LYS A 5 44.89 76.47 -16.44
C LYS A 5 43.74 76.45 -17.45
N ILE A 6 42.59 75.90 -17.12
CA ILE A 6 41.33 76.39 -17.69
C ILE A 6 40.28 76.40 -16.59
N ALA A 7 39.68 77.59 -16.57
CA ALA A 7 38.73 78.05 -15.61
C ALA A 7 37.35 77.42 -15.72
N GLY A 8 36.65 77.54 -14.63
CA GLY A 8 35.34 77.19 -14.28
C GLY A 8 34.18 77.48 -15.23
N PHE A 9 33.16 76.80 -14.95
CA PHE A 9 31.79 77.22 -15.16
C PHE A 9 30.87 76.51 -14.17
N PHE A 10 30.48 77.21 -13.11
CA PHE A 10 29.43 76.76 -12.20
C PHE A 10 28.08 76.92 -12.95
N LEU A 11 27.42 75.85 -13.32
CA LEU A 11 26.03 75.88 -13.72
C LEU A 11 25.19 75.21 -12.66
N THR A 12 24.55 76.02 -11.81
CA THR A 12 23.55 75.54 -10.87
C THR A 12 22.28 75.07 -11.59
N LEU A 13 22.09 73.79 -11.69
CA LEU A 13 20.86 73.18 -12.25
C LEU A 13 19.95 72.87 -11.04
N SER A 14 18.94 73.68 -10.83
CA SER A 14 17.85 73.49 -9.87
C SER A 14 16.97 72.36 -10.38
N VAL A 15 17.13 71.17 -9.81
CA VAL A 15 16.24 70.03 -10.10
C VAL A 15 15.02 70.12 -9.20
N THR A 16 13.91 70.57 -9.68
CA THR A 16 12.59 70.46 -9.06
C THR A 16 12.15 69.02 -9.08
N LEU A 17 12.22 68.35 -7.93
CA LEU A 17 11.62 67.01 -7.77
C LEU A 17 10.09 67.14 -7.83
N ILE A 18 9.49 66.80 -8.96
CA ILE A 18 8.07 66.58 -9.05
C ILE A 18 7.81 65.16 -8.48
N CYS A 19 7.32 65.11 -7.26
CA CYS A 19 6.84 63.86 -6.64
C CYS A 19 5.53 63.43 -7.34
N ASN A 20 5.61 62.58 -8.39
CA ASN A 20 4.46 61.89 -8.92
C ASN A 20 4.09 60.77 -7.95
N ALA A 21 3.12 61.03 -7.09
CA ALA A 21 2.43 59.99 -6.34
C ALA A 21 1.65 59.11 -7.32
N GLN A 22 2.29 58.02 -7.79
CA GLN A 22 1.56 56.97 -8.45
C GLN A 22 0.71 56.26 -7.40
N THR A 23 -0.59 56.54 -7.41
CA THR A 23 -1.61 55.74 -6.76
C THR A 23 -1.48 54.31 -7.28
N ALA A 24 -0.87 53.43 -6.50
CA ALA A 24 -0.86 52.01 -6.73
C ALA A 24 -2.34 51.53 -6.78
N LYS A 25 -2.85 51.28 -7.96
CA LYS A 25 -4.10 50.55 -8.12
C LYS A 25 -3.87 49.17 -7.50
N THR A 26 -4.39 48.98 -6.30
CA THR A 26 -4.55 47.68 -5.69
C THR A 26 -5.33 46.84 -6.70
N LYS A 27 -4.63 45.94 -7.43
CA LYS A 27 -5.29 44.89 -8.18
C LYS A 27 -6.06 44.08 -7.13
N ASN A 28 -7.39 44.21 -7.14
CA ASN A 28 -8.26 43.24 -6.51
C ASN A 28 -7.94 41.87 -7.13
N VAL A 29 -7.07 41.12 -6.46
CA VAL A 29 -6.93 39.68 -6.72
C VAL A 29 -8.29 39.10 -6.36
N LYS A 30 -9.13 38.87 -7.36
CA LYS A 30 -10.29 38.02 -7.21
C LYS A 30 -9.74 36.68 -6.71
N THR A 31 -9.85 36.42 -5.41
CA THR A 31 -9.73 35.10 -4.84
C THR A 31 -10.77 34.27 -5.59
N SER A 32 -10.36 33.49 -6.58
CA SER A 32 -11.20 32.47 -7.15
C SER A 32 -11.64 31.60 -5.98
N ALA A 33 -12.94 31.53 -5.71
CA ALA A 33 -13.46 30.60 -4.72
C ALA A 33 -12.87 29.24 -5.06
N GLU A 34 -12.06 28.68 -4.16
CA GLU A 34 -11.52 27.33 -4.34
C GLU A 34 -12.71 26.39 -4.60
N ALA A 35 -12.58 25.56 -5.63
CA ALA A 35 -13.59 24.57 -5.92
C ALA A 35 -13.81 23.70 -4.66
N PRO A 36 -15.06 23.37 -4.34
CA PRO A 36 -15.36 22.58 -3.14
C PRO A 36 -14.56 21.28 -3.17
N PHE A 37 -14.01 20.91 -2.03
CA PHE A 37 -13.20 19.70 -1.90
C PHE A 37 -14.04 18.46 -2.24
N GLU A 38 -13.59 17.69 -3.23
CA GLU A 38 -14.26 16.47 -3.67
C GLU A 38 -13.84 15.28 -2.77
N TYR A 39 -14.74 14.82 -1.94
CA TYR A 39 -14.50 13.70 -1.03
C TYR A 39 -14.54 12.35 -1.73
N VAL A 40 -15.47 12.15 -2.68
CA VAL A 40 -15.61 10.91 -3.44
C VAL A 40 -14.73 11.02 -4.69
N ILE A 41 -13.65 10.27 -4.76
CA ILE A 41 -12.73 10.28 -5.92
C ILE A 41 -13.04 9.20 -6.93
N GLU A 42 -13.68 8.13 -6.50
CA GLU A 42 -14.10 7.03 -7.37
C GLU A 42 -15.22 6.21 -6.73
N GLN A 43 -16.08 5.63 -7.57
CA GLN A 43 -17.01 4.58 -7.18
C GLN A 43 -16.98 3.46 -8.20
N PHE A 44 -16.84 2.22 -7.74
CA PHE A 44 -16.92 1.03 -8.57
C PHE A 44 -17.67 -0.08 -7.82
N ALA A 45 -18.56 -0.77 -8.51
CA ALA A 45 -19.46 -1.74 -7.91
C ALA A 45 -20.16 -1.16 -6.64
N ASP A 46 -20.02 -1.80 -5.50
CA ASP A 46 -20.54 -1.40 -4.20
C ASP A 46 -19.54 -0.63 -3.32
N ILE A 47 -18.39 -0.22 -3.87
CA ILE A 47 -17.30 0.43 -3.15
C ILE A 47 -17.17 1.88 -3.58
N LYS A 48 -17.12 2.80 -2.60
CA LYS A 48 -16.75 4.22 -2.78
C LYS A 48 -15.36 4.45 -2.22
N VAL A 49 -14.51 5.09 -3.01
CA VAL A 49 -13.18 5.52 -2.59
C VAL A 49 -13.27 6.98 -2.15
N LEU A 50 -13.04 7.22 -0.88
CA LEU A 50 -13.09 8.54 -0.28
C LEU A 50 -11.68 9.03 0.03
N ARG A 51 -11.47 10.32 -0.11
CA ARG A 51 -10.33 11.03 0.45
C ARG A 51 -10.82 12.03 1.48
N TYR A 52 -9.97 12.34 2.43
CA TYR A 52 -10.28 13.29 3.49
C TYR A 52 -9.24 14.40 3.51
N GLN A 53 -9.68 15.60 3.83
CA GLN A 53 -8.79 16.65 4.28
C GLN A 53 -8.33 16.34 5.70
N ILE A 54 -7.14 16.82 6.06
CA ILE A 54 -6.62 16.73 7.43
C ILE A 54 -6.57 18.17 7.96
N PRO A 55 -7.67 18.69 8.54
CA PRO A 55 -7.70 20.04 9.07
C PRO A 55 -6.64 20.21 10.15
N GLY A 56 -5.89 21.31 10.10
CA GLY A 56 -4.82 21.56 11.05
C GLY A 56 -3.46 20.98 10.68
N TRP A 57 -3.32 20.30 9.52
CA TRP A 57 -2.03 19.81 9.05
C TRP A 57 -0.98 20.94 8.96
N GLU A 58 -1.40 22.12 8.53
CA GLU A 58 -0.57 23.31 8.41
C GLU A 58 -0.10 23.88 9.75
N LYS A 59 -0.75 23.49 10.86
CA LYS A 59 -0.39 23.89 12.23
C LYS A 59 0.68 22.98 12.84
N LEU A 60 0.89 21.81 12.25
CA LEU A 60 1.92 20.89 12.70
C LEU A 60 3.30 21.48 12.42
N THR A 61 4.20 21.34 13.38
CA THR A 61 5.63 21.65 13.17
C THR A 61 6.21 20.75 12.09
N LEU A 62 7.28 21.20 11.45
CA LEU A 62 7.99 20.35 10.46
C LEU A 62 8.44 19.01 11.06
N LYS A 63 8.72 18.98 12.35
CA LYS A 63 9.12 17.76 13.08
C LYS A 63 7.98 16.76 13.16
N GLU A 64 6.78 17.22 13.52
CA GLU A 64 5.56 16.39 13.56
C GLU A 64 5.15 15.91 12.16
N GLN A 65 5.22 16.78 11.14
CA GLN A 65 4.94 16.40 9.76
C GLN A 65 5.90 15.29 9.28
N LYS A 66 7.20 15.42 9.61
CA LYS A 66 8.21 14.37 9.31
C LYS A 66 7.90 13.07 10.05
N LEU A 67 7.45 13.14 11.30
CA LEU A 67 7.06 11.94 12.07
C LEU A 67 5.94 11.19 11.36
N VAL A 68 4.85 11.88 10.99
CA VAL A 68 3.73 11.28 10.24
C VAL A 68 4.21 10.68 8.92
N TYR A 69 5.04 11.40 8.17
CA TYR A 69 5.61 10.90 6.91
C TYR A 69 6.40 9.60 7.10
N TYR A 70 7.31 9.55 8.08
CA TYR A 70 8.14 8.37 8.32
C TYR A 70 7.32 7.17 8.79
N LEU A 71 6.33 7.37 9.67
CA LEU A 71 5.41 6.31 10.09
C LEU A 71 4.58 5.79 8.91
N THR A 72 4.13 6.67 8.02
CA THR A 72 3.41 6.30 6.79
C THR A 72 4.29 5.46 5.86
N GLN A 73 5.57 5.84 5.68
CA GLN A 73 6.52 5.08 4.86
C GLN A 73 6.82 3.69 5.48
N ALA A 74 6.90 3.60 6.81
CA ALA A 74 7.03 2.31 7.50
C ALA A 74 5.82 1.41 7.21
N GLY A 75 4.60 1.94 7.32
CA GLY A 75 3.37 1.21 6.99
C GLY A 75 3.35 0.71 5.54
N TYR A 76 3.69 1.56 4.58
CA TYR A 76 3.75 1.17 3.16
C TYR A 76 4.81 0.09 2.87
N SER A 77 5.92 0.11 3.60
CA SER A 77 6.98 -0.90 3.42
C SER A 77 6.52 -2.31 3.80
N GLY A 78 5.56 -2.43 4.72
CA GLY A 78 4.97 -3.71 5.15
C GLY A 78 3.77 -4.20 4.32
N ARG A 79 3.28 -3.40 3.37
CA ARG A 79 2.03 -3.70 2.63
C ARG A 79 2.00 -5.11 2.02
N ASP A 80 3.08 -5.53 1.39
CA ASP A 80 3.16 -6.81 0.68
C ASP A 80 3.13 -8.02 1.62
N ILE A 81 3.51 -7.83 2.90
CA ILE A 81 3.40 -8.86 3.94
C ILE A 81 1.94 -9.27 4.12
N GLY A 82 1.02 -8.30 4.27
CA GLY A 82 -0.42 -8.59 4.41
C GLY A 82 -1.00 -9.34 3.20
N TRP A 83 -0.58 -8.98 1.98
CA TRP A 83 -1.00 -9.70 0.78
C TRP A 83 -0.60 -11.17 0.81
N ASP A 84 0.63 -11.48 1.19
CA ASP A 84 1.13 -12.86 1.28
C ASP A 84 0.48 -13.64 2.41
N GLN A 85 0.23 -12.99 3.55
CA GLN A 85 -0.44 -13.62 4.69
C GLN A 85 -1.90 -13.99 4.38
N HIS A 86 -2.62 -13.17 3.63
CA HIS A 86 -4.00 -13.45 3.25
C HIS A 86 -4.12 -14.67 2.33
N TYR A 87 -3.19 -14.87 1.40
CA TYR A 87 -3.11 -16.04 0.52
C TYR A 87 -1.75 -16.06 -0.19
N LYS A 88 -1.10 -17.22 -0.18
CA LYS A 88 0.27 -17.42 -0.70
C LYS A 88 0.50 -17.02 -2.16
N ASN A 89 -0.55 -16.96 -2.99
CA ASN A 89 -0.44 -16.57 -4.39
C ASN A 89 -0.86 -15.12 -4.66
N ASN A 90 -1.35 -14.38 -3.66
CA ASN A 90 -1.87 -13.03 -3.85
C ASN A 90 -0.87 -12.08 -4.53
N LEU A 91 0.41 -12.11 -4.15
CA LEU A 91 1.42 -11.24 -4.76
C LEU A 91 1.68 -11.57 -6.23
N LYS A 92 1.64 -12.86 -6.59
CA LYS A 92 1.79 -13.28 -7.99
C LYS A 92 0.59 -12.87 -8.82
N ILE A 93 -0.60 -13.08 -8.28
CA ILE A 93 -1.87 -12.68 -8.90
C ILE A 93 -1.90 -11.16 -9.08
N ARG A 94 -1.61 -10.37 -8.03
CA ARG A 94 -1.57 -8.91 -8.10
C ARG A 94 -0.66 -8.43 -9.22
N LYS A 95 0.58 -8.90 -9.27
CA LYS A 95 1.55 -8.51 -10.30
C LYS A 95 1.06 -8.83 -11.71
N ALA A 96 0.42 -9.99 -11.89
CA ALA A 96 -0.15 -10.37 -13.17
C ALA A 96 -1.33 -9.47 -13.58
N LEU A 97 -2.26 -9.20 -12.67
CA LEU A 97 -3.39 -8.30 -12.90
C LEU A 97 -2.92 -6.87 -13.21
N GLU A 98 -1.95 -6.36 -12.45
CA GLU A 98 -1.34 -5.03 -12.66
C GLU A 98 -0.64 -4.94 -14.01
N ASN A 99 0.13 -5.98 -14.42
CA ASN A 99 0.76 -6.02 -15.73
C ASN A 99 -0.26 -5.99 -16.86
N ILE A 100 -1.36 -6.75 -16.74
CA ILE A 100 -2.47 -6.71 -17.70
C ILE A 100 -3.09 -5.32 -17.75
N TYR A 101 -3.45 -4.75 -16.60
CA TYR A 101 -4.13 -3.46 -16.51
C TYR A 101 -3.35 -2.32 -17.18
N VAL A 102 -2.04 -2.28 -16.96
CA VAL A 102 -1.14 -1.26 -17.51
C VAL A 102 -0.85 -1.49 -18.99
N ASN A 103 -0.60 -2.72 -19.41
CA ASN A 103 -0.03 -3.03 -20.71
C ASN A 103 -1.05 -3.43 -21.78
N TYR A 104 -2.28 -3.78 -21.42
CA TYR A 104 -3.30 -4.11 -22.40
C TYR A 104 -3.67 -2.88 -23.27
N LYS A 105 -3.60 -3.06 -24.60
CA LYS A 105 -3.87 -2.02 -25.60
C LYS A 105 -5.11 -2.30 -26.46
N GLY A 106 -5.86 -3.37 -26.14
CA GLY A 106 -7.08 -3.73 -26.86
C GLY A 106 -8.29 -2.89 -26.43
N ASP A 107 -9.49 -3.39 -26.71
CA ASP A 107 -10.73 -2.67 -26.44
C ASP A 107 -11.03 -2.58 -24.93
N LYS A 108 -10.77 -1.39 -24.38
CA LYS A 108 -11.08 -1.05 -22.97
C LYS A 108 -12.53 -0.58 -22.77
N LYS A 109 -13.35 -0.56 -23.81
CA LYS A 109 -14.77 -0.19 -23.72
C LYS A 109 -15.68 -1.42 -23.63
N SER A 110 -15.17 -2.62 -23.93
CA SER A 110 -15.90 -3.88 -23.85
C SER A 110 -16.42 -4.14 -22.43
N ASN A 111 -17.50 -4.91 -22.30
CA ASN A 111 -18.04 -5.30 -21.01
C ASN A 111 -17.07 -6.20 -20.25
N ASP A 112 -16.37 -7.08 -20.95
CA ASP A 112 -15.37 -7.96 -20.31
C ASP A 112 -14.22 -7.17 -19.73
N TRP A 113 -13.74 -6.11 -20.42
CA TRP A 113 -12.71 -5.24 -19.84
C TRP A 113 -13.21 -4.48 -18.61
N LYS A 114 -14.42 -3.95 -18.64
CA LYS A 114 -15.02 -3.26 -17.48
C LYS A 114 -15.15 -4.22 -16.29
N ASN A 115 -15.57 -5.46 -16.53
CA ASN A 115 -15.62 -6.50 -15.51
C ASN A 115 -14.22 -6.85 -14.95
N PHE A 116 -13.21 -6.92 -15.82
CA PHE A 116 -11.82 -7.11 -15.41
C PHE A 116 -11.33 -5.92 -14.55
N GLU A 117 -11.65 -4.70 -14.94
CA GLU A 117 -11.29 -3.49 -14.20
C GLU A 117 -11.95 -3.46 -12.80
N ILE A 118 -13.23 -3.82 -12.70
CA ILE A 118 -13.92 -3.96 -11.41
C ILE A 118 -13.25 -5.05 -10.57
N TYR A 119 -12.91 -6.19 -11.17
CA TYR A 119 -12.26 -7.29 -10.47
C TYR A 119 -10.92 -6.89 -9.87
N ILE A 120 -10.02 -6.28 -10.65
CA ILE A 120 -8.72 -5.84 -10.15
C ILE A 120 -8.86 -4.78 -9.04
N LYS A 121 -9.79 -3.83 -9.18
CA LYS A 121 -10.07 -2.82 -8.15
C LYS A 121 -10.57 -3.46 -6.85
N ARG A 122 -11.44 -4.46 -6.93
CA ARG A 122 -11.88 -5.24 -5.76
C ARG A 122 -10.71 -6.00 -5.11
N VAL A 123 -9.84 -6.62 -5.91
CA VAL A 123 -8.63 -7.32 -5.43
C VAL A 123 -7.68 -6.35 -4.74
N TRP A 124 -7.47 -5.16 -5.29
CA TRP A 124 -6.67 -4.10 -4.64
C TRP A 124 -7.26 -3.67 -3.31
N PHE A 125 -8.57 -3.41 -3.29
CA PHE A 125 -9.27 -2.97 -2.08
C PHE A 125 -9.21 -4.03 -0.96
N ALA A 126 -9.39 -5.29 -1.31
CA ALA A 126 -9.36 -6.40 -0.36
C ALA A 126 -7.95 -6.85 0.04
N SER A 127 -6.90 -6.32 -0.59
CA SER A 127 -5.52 -6.80 -0.45
C SER A 127 -5.38 -8.30 -0.72
N GLY A 128 -6.08 -8.79 -1.76
CA GLY A 128 -6.08 -10.19 -2.17
C GLY A 128 -7.36 -10.60 -2.89
N ILE A 129 -7.40 -11.88 -3.29
CA ILE A 129 -8.54 -12.44 -4.04
C ILE A 129 -9.75 -12.80 -3.17
N HIS A 130 -9.68 -12.57 -1.87
CA HIS A 130 -10.78 -12.83 -0.95
C HIS A 130 -11.36 -11.52 -0.41
N HIS A 131 -12.67 -11.49 -0.26
CA HIS A 131 -13.38 -10.34 0.26
C HIS A 131 -12.93 -10.00 1.69
N HIS A 132 -12.77 -8.71 1.98
CA HIS A 132 -12.15 -8.24 3.21
C HIS A 132 -12.97 -8.53 4.48
N TYR A 133 -14.32 -8.67 4.38
CA TYR A 133 -15.19 -9.04 5.50
C TYR A 133 -15.68 -10.48 5.45
N SER A 134 -16.33 -10.90 4.35
CA SER A 134 -16.97 -12.22 4.27
C SER A 134 -15.98 -13.38 4.17
N ASN A 135 -14.71 -13.09 3.89
CA ASN A 135 -13.66 -14.08 3.60
C ASN A 135 -13.91 -14.92 2.33
N ASP A 136 -15.00 -14.69 1.62
CA ASP A 136 -15.31 -15.39 0.37
C ASP A 136 -14.39 -14.93 -0.76
N LYS A 137 -14.11 -15.83 -1.68
CA LYS A 137 -13.34 -15.48 -2.87
C LYS A 137 -14.14 -14.52 -3.76
N ILE A 138 -13.48 -13.47 -4.25
CA ILE A 138 -14.01 -12.53 -5.22
C ILE A 138 -14.06 -13.24 -6.57
N LYS A 139 -15.26 -13.40 -7.13
CA LYS A 139 -15.46 -14.08 -8.42
C LYS A 139 -15.24 -13.11 -9.58
N PRO A 140 -14.45 -13.49 -10.61
CA PRO A 140 -14.40 -12.75 -11.85
C PRO A 140 -15.76 -12.77 -12.56
N ALA A 141 -16.19 -11.61 -13.09
CA ALA A 141 -17.37 -11.51 -13.94
C ALA A 141 -17.03 -11.55 -15.44
N PHE A 142 -15.88 -12.11 -15.78
CA PHE A 142 -15.41 -12.39 -17.14
C PHE A 142 -14.94 -13.84 -17.23
N SER A 143 -14.85 -14.37 -18.44
CA SER A 143 -14.48 -15.78 -18.65
C SER A 143 -12.99 -16.04 -18.48
N GLU A 144 -12.62 -17.28 -18.16
CA GLU A 144 -11.22 -17.75 -18.17
C GLU A 144 -10.58 -17.62 -19.55
N ALA A 145 -11.35 -17.84 -20.62
CA ALA A 145 -10.88 -17.65 -21.99
C ALA A 145 -10.50 -16.19 -22.28
N TYR A 146 -11.32 -15.24 -21.81
CA TYR A 146 -11.01 -13.81 -21.92
C TYR A 146 -9.74 -13.46 -21.13
N PHE A 147 -9.61 -13.94 -19.91
CA PHE A 147 -8.42 -13.73 -19.09
C PHE A 147 -7.15 -14.29 -19.73
N SER A 148 -7.25 -15.49 -20.31
CA SER A 148 -6.14 -16.09 -21.07
C SER A 148 -5.74 -15.25 -22.28
N GLY A 149 -6.72 -14.65 -22.97
CA GLY A 149 -6.49 -13.69 -24.05
C GLY A 149 -5.75 -12.43 -23.59
N LEU A 150 -6.14 -11.87 -22.43
CA LEU A 150 -5.46 -10.73 -21.81
C LEU A 150 -4.01 -11.06 -21.44
N MET A 151 -3.78 -12.23 -20.82
CA MET A 151 -2.43 -12.69 -20.46
C MET A 151 -1.55 -12.82 -21.71
N LYS A 152 -2.05 -13.42 -22.79
CA LYS A 152 -1.34 -13.55 -24.06
C LYS A 152 -1.01 -12.18 -24.66
N ALA A 153 -1.98 -11.27 -24.72
CA ALA A 153 -1.82 -9.95 -25.29
C ALA A 153 -0.79 -9.07 -24.54
N THR A 154 -0.62 -9.31 -23.23
CA THR A 154 0.28 -8.53 -22.36
C THR A 154 1.56 -9.27 -21.98
N LYS A 155 1.78 -10.46 -22.55
CA LYS A 155 2.91 -11.34 -22.18
C LYS A 155 2.97 -11.63 -20.66
N THR A 156 1.79 -11.68 -20.03
CA THR A 156 1.67 -12.04 -18.60
C THR A 156 1.68 -13.55 -18.45
N SER A 157 2.35 -14.06 -17.41
CA SER A 157 2.40 -15.49 -17.10
C SER A 157 1.92 -15.75 -15.68
N LEU A 158 0.97 -16.67 -15.56
CA LEU A 158 0.57 -17.34 -14.31
C LEU A 158 0.54 -18.83 -14.58
N SER A 159 0.86 -19.65 -13.55
CA SER A 159 0.71 -21.09 -13.70
C SER A 159 -0.76 -21.48 -13.88
N PRO A 160 -1.07 -22.54 -14.65
CA PRO A 160 -2.45 -22.99 -14.82
C PRO A 160 -3.18 -23.24 -13.50
N THR A 161 -2.48 -23.75 -12.49
CA THR A 161 -3.03 -23.97 -11.15
C THR A 161 -3.45 -22.67 -10.45
N ILE A 162 -2.73 -21.55 -10.66
CA ILE A 162 -3.12 -20.24 -10.09
C ILE A 162 -4.29 -19.66 -10.88
N VAL A 163 -4.31 -19.82 -12.20
CA VAL A 163 -5.45 -19.38 -13.03
C VAL A 163 -6.72 -20.15 -12.62
N ALA A 164 -6.64 -21.47 -12.49
CA ALA A 164 -7.78 -22.27 -12.04
C ALA A 164 -8.34 -21.81 -10.69
N VAL A 165 -7.49 -21.41 -9.74
CA VAL A 165 -7.95 -20.89 -8.44
C VAL A 165 -8.83 -19.64 -8.61
N LEU A 166 -8.57 -18.77 -9.58
CA LEU A 166 -9.37 -17.56 -9.79
C LEU A 166 -10.81 -17.88 -10.20
N PHE A 167 -11.01 -18.97 -10.96
CA PHE A 167 -12.31 -19.36 -11.54
C PHE A 167 -13.00 -20.53 -10.84
N ASN A 168 -12.33 -21.21 -9.90
CA ASN A 168 -12.90 -22.30 -9.14
C ASN A 168 -13.81 -21.79 -8.01
N ASP A 169 -15.09 -22.12 -8.07
CA ASP A 169 -16.10 -21.71 -7.08
C ASP A 169 -16.02 -22.44 -5.74
N SER A 170 -15.43 -23.62 -5.70
CA SER A 170 -15.34 -24.47 -4.50
C SER A 170 -14.04 -24.28 -3.71
N ASP A 171 -13.26 -23.26 -4.01
CA ASP A 171 -11.99 -23.01 -3.34
C ASP A 171 -12.18 -22.48 -1.91
N ALA A 172 -11.14 -22.66 -1.09
CA ALA A 172 -11.16 -22.29 0.31
C ALA A 172 -11.45 -20.78 0.52
N LYS A 173 -12.19 -20.47 1.58
CA LYS A 173 -12.31 -19.10 2.10
C LYS A 173 -10.95 -18.61 2.61
N LYS A 174 -10.77 -17.31 2.74
CA LYS A 174 -9.57 -16.76 3.38
C LYS A 174 -9.41 -17.33 4.79
N VAL A 175 -10.47 -17.27 5.60
CA VAL A 175 -10.57 -17.90 6.91
C VAL A 175 -11.84 -18.75 6.93
N ASN A 176 -11.68 -20.03 7.21
CA ASN A 176 -12.80 -20.95 7.38
C ASN A 176 -13.22 -20.96 8.86
N LEU A 177 -14.53 -20.86 9.10
CA LEU A 177 -15.13 -20.97 10.44
C LEU A 177 -15.99 -22.22 10.59
N ASP A 178 -16.04 -23.08 9.58
CA ASP A 178 -16.77 -24.35 9.58
C ASP A 178 -15.86 -25.46 10.11
N GLU A 179 -16.07 -25.88 11.34
CA GLU A 179 -15.28 -26.90 12.00
C GLU A 179 -15.29 -28.26 11.26
N SER A 180 -16.40 -28.56 10.54
CA SER A 180 -16.50 -29.83 9.78
C SER A 180 -15.49 -29.93 8.64
N LYS A 181 -14.96 -28.80 8.17
CA LYS A 181 -13.91 -28.69 7.13
C LYS A 181 -12.52 -28.52 7.70
N GLY A 182 -12.38 -28.45 9.03
CA GLY A 182 -11.17 -28.05 9.70
C GLY A 182 -10.91 -26.54 9.61
N LEU A 183 -10.70 -25.88 10.74
CA LEU A 183 -10.50 -24.42 10.78
C LEU A 183 -9.22 -24.02 10.02
N LEU A 184 -8.17 -24.79 10.18
CA LEU A 184 -6.86 -24.54 9.57
C LEU A 184 -6.82 -25.08 8.14
N GLU A 185 -7.24 -26.31 7.94
CA GLU A 185 -7.19 -27.02 6.67
C GLU A 185 -8.11 -26.38 5.61
N GLY A 186 -9.26 -25.87 6.06
CA GLY A 186 -10.24 -25.17 5.22
C GLY A 186 -9.90 -23.71 4.93
N SER A 187 -8.82 -23.16 5.51
CA SER A 187 -8.44 -21.75 5.36
C SER A 187 -7.33 -21.56 4.33
N ALA A 188 -7.42 -20.48 3.55
CA ALA A 188 -6.42 -20.11 2.53
C ALA A 188 -5.29 -19.23 3.08
N ILE A 189 -5.39 -18.73 4.33
CA ILE A 189 -4.37 -17.90 4.96
C ILE A 189 -3.02 -18.61 5.01
N ASN A 190 -1.94 -17.81 4.89
CA ASN A 190 -0.60 -18.34 4.66
C ASN A 190 0.27 -18.35 5.93
N PHE A 191 -0.33 -18.69 7.09
CA PHE A 191 0.40 -18.83 8.36
C PHE A 191 0.96 -20.24 8.59
N TYR A 192 0.45 -21.21 7.84
CA TYR A 192 0.84 -22.61 7.93
C TYR A 192 1.09 -23.17 6.52
N ASP A 193 2.04 -24.09 6.40
CA ASP A 193 2.21 -24.81 5.13
C ASP A 193 1.04 -25.79 4.92
N LYS A 194 0.72 -26.01 3.65
CA LYS A 194 -0.31 -26.99 3.27
C LYS A 194 0.03 -28.37 3.85
N GLY A 195 -0.97 -29.01 4.44
CA GLY A 195 -0.87 -30.36 5.01
C GLY A 195 -0.33 -30.40 6.45
N ILE A 196 -0.23 -29.25 7.12
CA ILE A 196 -0.08 -29.18 8.57
C ILE A 196 -1.48 -29.19 9.18
N SER A 197 -1.78 -30.13 10.07
CA SER A 197 -3.08 -30.24 10.73
C SER A 197 -3.15 -29.34 11.97
N ALA A 198 -4.38 -28.99 12.39
CA ALA A 198 -4.61 -28.23 13.62
C ALA A 198 -3.96 -28.90 14.83
N LYS A 199 -4.10 -30.23 14.96
CA LYS A 199 -3.47 -31.00 16.05
C LYS A 199 -1.95 -30.85 16.05
N GLU A 200 -1.29 -30.91 14.90
CA GLU A 200 0.18 -30.74 14.85
C GLU A 200 0.61 -29.33 15.28
N VAL A 201 -0.20 -28.32 14.97
CA VAL A 201 0.03 -26.93 15.42
C VAL A 201 -0.09 -26.85 16.94
N GLU A 202 -1.14 -27.41 17.51
CA GLU A 202 -1.36 -27.47 18.96
C GLU A 202 -0.21 -28.19 19.67
N ASP A 203 0.15 -29.39 19.21
CA ASP A 203 1.24 -30.20 19.77
C ASP A 203 2.61 -29.50 19.66
N PHE A 204 2.82 -28.72 18.61
CA PHE A 204 4.04 -27.94 18.42
C PHE A 204 4.14 -26.78 19.42
N TYR A 205 3.06 -26.02 19.59
CA TYR A 205 3.07 -24.85 20.47
C TYR A 205 2.87 -25.23 21.95
N ALA A 206 2.22 -26.32 22.27
CA ALA A 206 2.10 -26.83 23.65
C ALA A 206 3.47 -27.12 24.30
N LYS A 207 4.50 -27.39 23.52
CA LYS A 207 5.87 -27.62 23.99
C LYS A 207 6.62 -26.32 24.32
N LYS A 208 6.05 -25.16 23.98
CA LYS A 208 6.66 -23.87 24.26
C LYS A 208 6.16 -23.33 25.59
N THR A 209 7.06 -22.96 26.46
CA THR A 209 6.73 -22.40 27.76
C THR A 209 7.04 -20.91 27.79
N SER A 210 6.16 -20.12 28.40
CA SER A 210 6.45 -18.73 28.70
C SER A 210 7.37 -18.66 29.93
N PRO A 211 8.43 -17.82 29.89
CA PRO A 211 9.29 -17.61 31.06
C PRO A 211 8.59 -16.86 32.21
N ASP A 212 7.49 -16.16 31.90
CA ASP A 212 6.69 -15.46 32.92
C ASP A 212 5.24 -15.98 32.88
N ALA A 213 4.88 -16.77 33.88
CA ALA A 213 3.54 -17.34 34.01
C ALA A 213 2.45 -16.28 34.27
N LYS A 214 2.80 -15.11 34.82
CA LYS A 214 1.85 -14.01 35.06
C LYS A 214 1.60 -13.18 33.80
N ARG A 215 2.52 -13.20 32.83
CA ARG A 215 2.44 -12.54 31.54
C ARG A 215 2.84 -13.51 30.43
N PRO A 216 2.00 -14.52 30.15
CA PRO A 216 2.34 -15.57 29.21
C PRO A 216 2.51 -14.98 27.79
N TYR A 217 3.54 -15.45 27.09
CA TYR A 217 3.73 -15.07 25.69
C TYR A 217 2.73 -15.81 24.80
N SER A 218 2.21 -15.09 23.81
CA SER A 218 1.49 -15.71 22.70
C SER A 218 2.51 -16.17 21.66
N PHE A 219 2.51 -17.46 21.34
CA PHE A 219 3.38 -18.03 20.30
C PHE A 219 2.70 -18.05 18.94
N GLY A 220 3.47 -18.10 17.86
CA GLY A 220 2.96 -18.22 16.49
C GLY A 220 2.45 -16.93 15.85
N LEU A 221 2.45 -15.78 16.55
CA LEU A 221 1.92 -14.52 16.04
C LEU A 221 2.84 -13.83 15.02
N ASN A 222 4.16 -14.09 15.09
CA ASN A 222 5.17 -13.45 14.27
C ASN A 222 5.99 -14.47 13.48
N SER A 223 5.35 -15.54 13.03
CA SER A 223 6.00 -16.60 12.28
C SER A 223 5.01 -17.33 11.36
N LYS A 224 5.56 -18.05 10.41
CA LYS A 224 4.85 -19.07 9.64
C LYS A 224 5.38 -20.43 10.05
N LEU A 225 4.49 -21.37 10.38
CA LEU A 225 4.87 -22.75 10.67
C LEU A 225 4.97 -23.52 9.34
N VAL A 226 6.09 -24.15 9.11
CA VAL A 226 6.40 -24.87 7.88
C VAL A 226 7.04 -26.22 8.18
N ARG A 227 7.04 -27.13 7.21
CA ARG A 227 7.88 -28.34 7.24
C ARG A 227 9.22 -28.07 6.60
N ASN A 228 10.30 -28.45 7.28
CA ASN A 228 11.63 -28.43 6.68
C ASN A 228 11.83 -29.66 5.77
N SER A 229 12.99 -29.76 5.12
CA SER A 229 13.34 -30.88 4.24
C SER A 229 13.37 -32.26 4.91
N LYS A 230 13.43 -32.31 6.25
CA LYS A 230 13.38 -33.53 7.07
C LYS A 230 11.96 -33.83 7.57
N GLY A 231 10.93 -33.12 7.11
CA GLY A 231 9.55 -33.28 7.54
C GLY A 231 9.21 -32.69 8.92
N GLN A 232 10.15 -32.06 9.62
CA GLN A 232 9.97 -31.49 10.94
C GLN A 232 9.29 -30.12 10.85
N LEU A 233 8.41 -29.82 11.83
CA LEU A 233 7.80 -28.50 11.95
C LEU A 233 8.83 -27.49 12.49
N VAL A 234 8.95 -26.36 11.79
CA VAL A 234 9.81 -25.24 12.15
C VAL A 234 9.12 -23.91 11.91
N GLU A 235 9.43 -22.91 12.71
CA GLU A 235 8.92 -21.55 12.50
C GLU A 235 9.85 -20.75 11.59
N LYS A 236 9.27 -20.16 10.53
CA LYS A 236 9.90 -19.07 9.78
C LYS A 236 9.52 -17.76 10.43
N VAL A 237 10.39 -17.23 11.28
CA VAL A 237 10.13 -16.02 12.05
C VAL A 237 10.20 -14.79 11.14
N TRP A 238 9.26 -13.87 11.33
CA TRP A 238 9.20 -12.58 10.65
C TRP A 238 10.12 -11.59 11.34
N LYS A 239 11.30 -11.41 10.78
CA LYS A 239 12.33 -10.52 11.32
C LYS A 239 13.31 -10.11 10.25
N SER A 240 14.16 -9.14 10.54
CA SER A 240 15.36 -8.83 9.74
C SER A 240 16.19 -10.10 9.53
N GLY A 241 16.60 -10.35 8.29
CA GLY A 241 17.30 -11.58 7.90
C GLY A 241 16.45 -12.86 7.94
N GLY A 242 15.16 -12.80 8.32
CA GLY A 242 14.22 -13.91 8.30
C GLY A 242 13.17 -13.80 7.19
N MET A 243 12.01 -14.44 7.42
CA MET A 243 10.86 -14.29 6.52
C MET A 243 10.43 -12.82 6.47
N TYR A 244 10.15 -12.30 5.28
CA TYR A 244 9.86 -10.89 4.98
C TYR A 244 11.02 -9.92 5.30
N GLY A 245 12.26 -10.41 5.50
CA GLY A 245 13.40 -9.63 5.96
C GLY A 245 13.57 -8.31 5.21
N THR A 246 13.58 -8.31 3.89
CA THR A 246 13.73 -7.08 3.07
C THR A 246 12.65 -6.02 3.34
N ALA A 247 11.40 -6.44 3.56
CA ALA A 247 10.31 -5.51 3.90
C ALA A 247 10.46 -5.00 5.33
N ILE A 248 10.83 -5.89 6.25
CA ILE A 248 11.04 -5.56 7.67
C ILE A 248 12.22 -4.60 7.81
N ASP A 249 13.32 -4.79 7.09
CA ASP A 249 14.48 -3.87 7.09
C ASP A 249 14.09 -2.46 6.65
N LYS A 250 13.19 -2.34 5.65
CA LYS A 250 12.64 -1.04 5.25
C LYS A 250 11.73 -0.43 6.31
N ILE A 251 10.92 -1.26 6.99
CA ILE A 251 10.08 -0.80 8.11
C ILE A 251 10.99 -0.24 9.21
N VAL A 252 12.01 -1.00 9.62
CA VAL A 252 12.97 -0.59 10.66
C VAL A 252 13.67 0.71 10.28
N TYR A 253 14.16 0.82 9.04
CA TYR A 253 14.77 2.05 8.55
C TYR A 253 13.86 3.28 8.73
N TRP A 254 12.59 3.18 8.37
CA TRP A 254 11.66 4.29 8.52
C TRP A 254 11.28 4.55 9.98
N LEU A 255 11.17 3.51 10.81
CA LEU A 255 10.92 3.67 12.26
C LEU A 255 12.11 4.34 12.96
N GLU A 256 13.35 4.04 12.56
CA GLU A 256 14.54 4.75 13.08
C GLU A 256 14.52 6.23 12.70
N LYS A 257 14.10 6.57 11.45
CA LYS A 257 13.87 7.96 11.06
C LYS A 257 12.77 8.64 11.90
N ALA A 258 11.68 7.93 12.14
CA ALA A 258 10.61 8.42 13.00
C ALA A 258 11.09 8.67 14.44
N LYS A 259 11.86 7.75 15.00
CA LYS A 259 12.47 7.89 16.35
C LYS A 259 13.30 9.17 16.50
N MET A 260 14.06 9.57 15.46
CA MET A 260 14.89 10.78 15.52
C MET A 260 14.08 12.08 15.62
N VAL A 261 12.82 12.06 15.23
CA VAL A 261 11.94 13.25 15.26
C VAL A 261 10.80 13.11 16.27
N ALA A 262 10.65 11.97 16.92
CA ALA A 262 9.68 11.82 18.01
C ALA A 262 10.07 12.69 19.23
N GLU A 263 9.07 13.23 19.94
CA GLU A 263 9.31 14.10 21.10
C GLU A 263 9.56 13.28 22.36
N ASN A 264 8.93 12.10 22.44
CA ASN A 264 9.14 11.17 23.56
C ASN A 264 10.25 10.18 23.18
N LYS A 265 11.19 10.02 24.10
CA LYS A 265 12.30 9.05 23.95
C LYS A 265 11.94 7.70 24.55
#